data_2e4cfbe447175d0317152ee06b5061f9
#
_entry.id   2e4cfbe447175d0317152ee06b5061f9
#
_cell.length_a   1.000
_cell.length_b   1.000
_cell.length_c   1.000
_cell.angle_alpha   90.00
_cell.angle_beta   90.00
_cell.angle_gamma   90.00
#
_symmetry.space_group_name_H-M   'P 1'
#
loop_
_entity.id
_entity.type
_entity.pdbx_description
1 polymer ?
#
loop_
_entity_poly.entity_id
_entity_poly.type
_entity_poly.pdbx_seq_one_letter_code
_entity_poly.pdbx_strand_id
1 'polypeptide(L)'
;MLDNPLQIMLWLRLLLVALCVVFMGWLSPPANALLNDDRYDGNIFALYGSNGGMIPPRVSLKQAKEQGIPALLVYYIDDSSDCKKYAATLANLQVRYGLGVYFIPYSVDSLLPGDERGQYYSGQVPQTLLFDSQGNIAYQSIGNRPITEVENAIRALFHLDPVPPGVIKAKPFNEIQTGFSRPRSPAPPAEAQP
;
A
#
# COMPACT_ATOMS: atom_id res chain seq x y z
N MET A 1 -26.53 24.52 48.94
CA MET A 1 -25.93 24.58 50.27
C MET A 1 -24.82 23.52 50.32
N LEU A 2 -23.60 23.97 50.08
CA LEU A 2 -22.39 23.12 50.11
C LEU A 2 -21.61 23.51 51.37
N ASP A 3 -22.19 23.16 52.53
CA ASP A 3 -21.64 23.64 53.82
C ASP A 3 -20.70 22.61 54.49
N ASN A 4 -20.37 21.54 53.77
CA ASN A 4 -19.48 20.51 54.33
C ASN A 4 -18.07 20.65 53.69
N PRO A 5 -17.04 21.03 54.45
CA PRO A 5 -15.69 21.24 53.96
C PRO A 5 -15.12 19.97 53.27
N LEU A 6 -15.54 18.79 53.66
CA LEU A 6 -15.19 17.53 53.05
C LEU A 6 -15.74 17.41 51.61
N GLN A 7 -16.97 17.84 51.36
CA GLN A 7 -17.57 17.84 50.05
C GLN A 7 -16.88 18.85 49.09
N ILE A 8 -16.58 20.03 49.60
CA ILE A 8 -15.85 21.03 48.81
C ILE A 8 -14.48 20.49 48.41
N MET A 9 -13.76 19.85 49.30
CA MET A 9 -12.46 19.26 49.03
C MET A 9 -12.53 18.14 47.99
N LEU A 10 -13.62 17.32 48.04
CA LEU A 10 -13.87 16.25 47.05
C LEU A 10 -14.15 16.81 45.67
N TRP A 11 -15.00 17.84 45.57
CA TRP A 11 -15.30 18.52 44.30
C TRP A 11 -14.08 19.22 43.71
N LEU A 12 -13.24 19.82 44.53
CA LEU A 12 -11.99 20.46 44.09
C LEU A 12 -11.03 19.41 43.50
N ARG A 13 -10.90 18.24 44.10
CA ARG A 13 -10.09 17.13 43.60
C ARG A 13 -10.62 16.57 42.29
N LEU A 14 -11.92 16.39 42.14
CA LEU A 14 -12.56 15.93 40.89
C LEU A 14 -12.35 16.94 39.76
N LEU A 15 -12.45 18.25 40.06
CA LEU A 15 -12.25 19.32 39.09
C LEU A 15 -10.79 19.38 38.64
N LEU A 16 -9.84 19.14 39.53
CA LEU A 16 -8.41 19.12 39.23
C LEU A 16 -8.05 17.90 38.36
N VAL A 17 -8.62 16.74 38.65
CA VAL A 17 -8.45 15.54 37.83
C VAL A 17 -9.05 15.74 36.44
N ALA A 18 -10.25 16.32 36.32
CA ALA A 18 -10.89 16.61 35.05
C ALA A 18 -10.04 17.60 34.22
N LEU A 19 -9.49 18.64 34.86
CA LEU A 19 -8.59 19.60 34.20
C LEU A 19 -7.31 18.94 33.70
N CYS A 20 -6.70 18.04 34.49
CA CYS A 20 -5.52 17.28 34.07
C CYS A 20 -5.80 16.38 32.85
N VAL A 21 -6.95 15.69 32.80
CA VAL A 21 -7.34 14.84 31.67
C VAL A 21 -7.53 15.68 30.39
N VAL A 22 -8.19 16.83 30.49
CA VAL A 22 -8.37 17.75 29.36
C VAL A 22 -7.01 18.28 28.88
N PHE A 23 -6.12 18.64 29.81
CA PHE A 23 -4.79 19.16 29.46
C PHE A 23 -3.90 18.09 28.80
N MET A 24 -3.99 16.82 29.24
CA MET A 24 -3.30 15.70 28.57
C MET A 24 -3.81 15.45 27.15
N GLY A 25 -5.11 15.62 26.89
CA GLY A 25 -5.69 15.49 25.56
C GLY A 25 -5.19 16.57 24.57
N TRP A 26 -4.89 17.79 25.06
CA TRP A 26 -4.39 18.88 24.23
C TRP A 26 -2.89 18.78 23.91
N LEU A 27 -2.13 18.02 24.68
CA LEU A 27 -0.70 17.80 24.48
C LEU A 27 -0.39 16.62 23.55
N SER A 28 -1.42 15.89 23.08
CA SER A 28 -1.21 14.80 22.14
C SER A 28 -0.82 15.36 20.76
N PRO A 29 0.39 15.09 20.26
CA PRO A 29 0.77 15.52 18.92
C PRO A 29 -0.15 14.82 17.90
N PRO A 30 -0.50 15.47 16.77
CA PRO A 30 -1.26 14.82 15.71
C PRO A 30 -0.46 13.62 15.18
N ALA A 31 -1.08 12.45 15.14
CA ALA A 31 -0.49 11.26 14.52
C ALA A 31 -0.51 11.46 13.00
N ASN A 32 0.60 11.96 12.44
CA ASN A 32 0.80 12.02 10.99
C ASN A 32 1.53 10.75 10.56
N ALA A 33 0.82 9.81 9.93
CA ALA A 33 1.43 8.67 9.25
C ALA A 33 2.07 9.16 7.94
N LEU A 34 3.38 9.41 7.96
CA LEU A 34 4.16 9.72 6.77
C LEU A 34 4.70 8.43 6.17
N LEU A 35 4.89 8.38 4.84
CA LEU A 35 5.52 7.25 4.14
C LEU A 35 6.91 6.88 4.68
N ASN A 36 7.57 7.81 5.37
CA ASN A 36 8.87 7.64 6.00
C ASN A 36 8.76 7.45 7.54
N ASP A 37 7.56 7.18 8.07
CA ASP A 37 7.38 6.93 9.49
C ASP A 37 7.68 5.45 9.78
N ASP A 38 8.90 5.18 10.29
CA ASP A 38 9.37 3.84 10.65
C ASP A 38 8.70 3.28 11.93
N ARG A 39 7.80 4.04 12.54
CA ARG A 39 7.07 3.64 13.75
C ARG A 39 5.82 2.82 13.49
N TYR A 40 5.55 2.51 12.24
CA TYR A 40 4.36 1.74 11.88
C TYR A 40 4.72 0.27 11.65
N ASP A 41 4.39 -0.57 12.63
CA ASP A 41 4.52 -2.02 12.53
C ASP A 41 3.31 -2.60 11.81
N GLY A 42 3.49 -3.06 10.58
CA GLY A 42 2.42 -3.69 9.84
C GLY A 42 2.77 -3.96 8.39
N ASN A 43 2.03 -4.89 7.79
CA ASN A 43 2.30 -5.29 6.41
C ASN A 43 1.93 -4.19 5.41
N ILE A 44 2.87 -3.80 4.56
CA ILE A 44 2.71 -2.70 3.59
C ILE A 44 1.58 -2.92 2.58
N PHE A 45 1.24 -4.16 2.24
CA PHE A 45 0.14 -4.43 1.30
C PHE A 45 -1.22 -4.16 1.92
N ALA A 46 -1.38 -4.42 3.23
CA ALA A 46 -2.59 -4.06 3.95
C ALA A 46 -2.74 -2.54 4.06
N LEU A 47 -1.65 -1.84 4.36
CA LEU A 47 -1.65 -0.43 4.74
C LEU A 47 -1.62 0.53 3.55
N TYR A 48 -0.67 0.29 2.63
CA TYR A 48 -0.42 1.18 1.49
C TYR A 48 -1.02 0.63 0.20
N GLY A 49 -1.20 -0.70 0.10
CA GLY A 49 -1.84 -1.37 -1.02
C GLY A 49 -3.34 -1.56 -0.88
N SER A 50 -3.90 -1.36 0.32
CA SER A 50 -5.30 -1.70 0.65
C SER A 50 -5.68 -3.14 0.24
N ASN A 51 -4.70 -4.04 0.23
CA ASN A 51 -4.85 -5.42 -0.23
C ASN A 51 -4.06 -6.41 0.66
N GLY A 52 -4.45 -6.51 1.92
CA GLY A 52 -3.89 -7.49 2.86
C GLY A 52 -4.09 -8.95 2.43
N GLY A 53 -5.01 -9.22 1.51
CA GLY A 53 -5.25 -10.56 0.98
C GLY A 53 -4.13 -11.12 0.09
N MET A 54 -3.11 -10.32 -0.23
CA MET A 54 -1.89 -10.78 -0.90
C MET A 54 -0.90 -11.45 0.06
N ILE A 55 -1.07 -11.27 1.36
CA ILE A 55 -0.15 -11.79 2.39
C ILE A 55 -0.91 -12.70 3.37
N PRO A 56 -0.47 -13.93 3.59
CA PRO A 56 0.59 -14.63 2.82
C PRO A 56 0.17 -14.89 1.38
N PRO A 57 1.14 -15.08 0.44
CA PRO A 57 0.79 -15.42 -0.94
C PRO A 57 0.01 -16.73 -0.98
N ARG A 58 -0.99 -16.78 -1.86
CA ARG A 58 -1.91 -17.96 -2.00
C ARG A 58 -1.20 -19.22 -2.47
N VAL A 59 -0.11 -19.05 -3.22
CA VAL A 59 0.71 -20.14 -3.76
C VAL A 59 2.18 -19.78 -3.65
N SER A 60 3.04 -20.79 -3.57
CA SER A 60 4.49 -20.60 -3.72
C SER A 60 4.87 -20.45 -5.19
N LEU A 61 6.07 -19.93 -5.48
CA LEU A 61 6.59 -19.88 -6.85
C LEU A 61 6.68 -21.29 -7.48
N LYS A 62 7.07 -22.30 -6.68
CA LYS A 62 7.12 -23.69 -7.11
C LYS A 62 5.74 -24.16 -7.58
N GLN A 63 4.70 -23.94 -6.78
CA GLN A 63 3.32 -24.32 -7.13
C GLN A 63 2.84 -23.57 -8.39
N ALA A 64 3.16 -22.28 -8.54
CA ALA A 64 2.81 -21.53 -9.74
C ALA A 64 3.44 -22.15 -11.00
N LYS A 65 4.73 -22.50 -10.94
CA LYS A 65 5.44 -23.18 -12.04
C LYS A 65 4.86 -24.56 -12.36
N GLU A 66 4.55 -25.36 -11.35
CA GLU A 66 3.92 -26.68 -11.52
C GLU A 66 2.53 -26.58 -12.17
N GLN A 67 1.79 -25.51 -11.90
CA GLN A 67 0.47 -25.26 -12.50
C GLN A 67 0.57 -24.62 -13.90
N GLY A 68 1.75 -24.20 -14.34
CA GLY A 68 1.93 -23.51 -15.62
C GLY A 68 1.23 -22.13 -15.66
N ILE A 69 1.05 -21.49 -14.52
CA ILE A 69 0.42 -20.16 -14.40
C ILE A 69 1.51 -19.12 -14.19
N PRO A 70 1.52 -18.03 -14.99
CA PRO A 70 2.45 -16.94 -14.82
C PRO A 70 2.44 -16.38 -13.37
N ALA A 71 3.62 -15.96 -12.89
CA ALA A 71 3.74 -15.47 -11.53
C ALA A 71 4.58 -14.19 -11.45
N LEU A 72 4.08 -13.18 -10.75
CA LEU A 72 4.80 -11.96 -10.39
C LEU A 72 5.32 -12.13 -8.96
N LEU A 73 6.63 -12.42 -8.84
CA LEU A 73 7.34 -12.52 -7.58
C LEU A 73 7.90 -11.16 -7.21
N VAL A 74 7.70 -10.73 -5.97
CA VAL A 74 8.21 -9.46 -5.46
C VAL A 74 8.88 -9.66 -4.11
N TYR A 75 10.15 -9.25 -4.02
CA TYR A 75 10.85 -9.15 -2.74
C TYR A 75 10.72 -7.74 -2.17
N TYR A 76 10.37 -7.64 -0.91
CA TYR A 76 10.13 -6.37 -0.22
C TYR A 76 10.56 -6.41 1.25
N ILE A 77 10.66 -5.24 1.87
CA ILE A 77 10.73 -5.04 3.32
C ILE A 77 9.69 -4.01 3.73
N ASP A 78 9.12 -4.16 4.93
CA ASP A 78 8.03 -3.27 5.39
C ASP A 78 8.52 -1.85 5.69
N ASP A 79 9.80 -1.66 6.06
CA ASP A 79 10.36 -0.35 6.40
C ASP A 79 10.80 0.51 5.21
N SER A 80 10.85 -0.06 4.00
CA SER A 80 11.26 0.69 2.80
C SER A 80 10.17 1.61 2.28
N SER A 81 10.45 2.91 2.19
CA SER A 81 9.53 3.88 1.59
C SER A 81 9.21 3.55 0.11
N ASP A 82 10.16 2.98 -0.63
CA ASP A 82 9.95 2.55 -2.01
C ASP A 82 9.07 1.31 -2.09
N CYS A 83 9.23 0.36 -1.16
CA CYS A 83 8.33 -0.79 -1.06
C CYS A 83 6.90 -0.36 -0.69
N LYS A 84 6.74 0.58 0.25
CA LYS A 84 5.45 1.17 0.64
C LYS A 84 4.73 1.80 -0.56
N LYS A 85 5.44 2.61 -1.38
CA LYS A 85 4.90 3.18 -2.62
C LYS A 85 4.55 2.10 -3.64
N TYR A 86 5.42 1.09 -3.78
CA TYR A 86 5.26 0.04 -4.76
C TYR A 86 4.11 -0.92 -4.42
N ALA A 87 3.77 -1.09 -3.13
CA ALA A 87 2.64 -1.90 -2.68
C ALA A 87 1.31 -1.49 -3.33
N ALA A 88 1.06 -0.18 -3.48
CA ALA A 88 -0.12 0.33 -4.19
C ALA A 88 -0.12 -0.06 -5.68
N THR A 89 1.04 -0.01 -6.35
CA THR A 89 1.21 -0.44 -7.74
C THR A 89 0.85 -1.91 -7.89
N LEU A 90 1.40 -2.78 -7.03
CA LEU A 90 1.15 -4.22 -7.06
C LEU A 90 -0.32 -4.56 -6.78
N ALA A 91 -0.93 -3.89 -5.80
CA ALA A 91 -2.35 -4.08 -5.50
C ALA A 91 -3.25 -3.74 -6.71
N ASN A 92 -2.96 -2.65 -7.42
CA ASN A 92 -3.66 -2.28 -8.64
C ASN A 92 -3.49 -3.30 -9.77
N LEU A 93 -2.29 -3.85 -9.93
CA LEU A 93 -2.02 -4.90 -10.92
C LEU A 93 -2.72 -6.20 -10.55
N GLN A 94 -2.71 -6.57 -9.27
CA GLN A 94 -3.37 -7.77 -8.78
C GLN A 94 -4.88 -7.73 -9.00
N VAL A 95 -5.54 -6.59 -8.80
CA VAL A 95 -6.97 -6.43 -9.09
C VAL A 95 -7.29 -6.69 -10.57
N ARG A 96 -6.40 -6.28 -11.48
CA ARG A 96 -6.61 -6.42 -12.93
C ARG A 96 -6.21 -7.77 -13.49
N TYR A 97 -5.12 -8.34 -12.98
CA TYR A 97 -4.50 -9.54 -13.57
C TYR A 97 -4.48 -10.76 -12.66
N GLY A 98 -4.97 -10.66 -11.42
CA GLY A 98 -4.92 -11.72 -10.41
C GLY A 98 -5.73 -13.00 -10.73
N LEU A 99 -6.53 -12.99 -11.80
CA LEU A 99 -7.17 -14.20 -12.32
C LEU A 99 -6.25 -15.00 -13.26
N GLY A 100 -5.25 -14.36 -13.89
CA GLY A 100 -4.35 -15.00 -14.84
C GLY A 100 -2.88 -15.00 -14.41
N VAL A 101 -2.53 -14.27 -13.35
CA VAL A 101 -1.17 -14.17 -12.82
C VAL A 101 -1.20 -14.30 -11.30
N TYR A 102 -0.37 -15.17 -10.75
CA TYR A 102 -0.16 -15.23 -9.32
C TYR A 102 0.75 -14.10 -8.84
N PHE A 103 0.30 -13.36 -7.83
CA PHE A 103 1.09 -12.33 -7.16
C PHE A 103 1.68 -12.93 -5.89
N ILE A 104 3.02 -12.99 -5.82
CA ILE A 104 3.77 -13.69 -4.78
C ILE A 104 4.74 -12.71 -4.10
N PRO A 105 4.27 -11.91 -3.15
CA PRO A 105 5.16 -11.05 -2.37
C PRO A 105 5.85 -11.84 -1.26
N TYR A 106 7.19 -11.75 -1.19
CA TYR A 106 8.00 -12.30 -0.13
C TYR A 106 8.72 -11.20 0.65
N SER A 107 8.45 -11.12 1.95
CA SER A 107 9.25 -10.29 2.85
C SER A 107 10.65 -10.88 2.99
N VAL A 108 11.66 -10.07 2.70
CA VAL A 108 13.07 -10.48 2.84
C VAL A 108 13.41 -10.79 4.28
N ASP A 109 12.82 -10.07 5.24
CA ASP A 109 13.03 -10.28 6.69
C ASP A 109 12.51 -11.65 7.17
N SER A 110 11.65 -12.29 6.38
CA SER A 110 11.13 -13.64 6.65
C SER A 110 11.95 -14.77 6.01
N LEU A 111 12.99 -14.44 5.23
CA LEU A 111 13.82 -15.43 4.55
C LEU A 111 14.91 -15.94 5.50
N LEU A 112 15.03 -17.27 5.59
CA LEU A 112 16.12 -17.92 6.32
C LEU A 112 17.29 -18.23 5.37
N PRO A 113 18.52 -18.37 5.89
CA PRO A 113 19.65 -18.84 5.09
C PRO A 113 19.33 -20.19 4.42
N GLY A 114 19.50 -20.25 3.10
CA GLY A 114 19.18 -21.45 2.29
C GLY A 114 17.70 -21.64 1.95
N ASP A 115 16.84 -20.67 2.25
CA ASP A 115 15.42 -20.70 1.89
C ASP A 115 15.25 -20.65 0.35
N GLU A 116 14.55 -21.62 -0.20
CA GLU A 116 14.24 -21.64 -1.65
C GLU A 116 13.48 -20.38 -2.11
N ARG A 117 12.74 -19.73 -1.21
CA ARG A 117 12.05 -18.46 -1.51
C ARG A 117 13.02 -17.33 -1.82
N GLY A 118 14.27 -17.38 -1.31
CA GLY A 118 15.31 -16.39 -1.53
C GLY A 118 16.18 -16.62 -2.76
N GLN A 119 15.98 -17.72 -3.52
CA GLN A 119 16.88 -18.11 -4.61
C GLN A 119 17.05 -17.06 -5.74
N TYR A 120 16.06 -16.17 -5.92
CA TYR A 120 16.10 -15.11 -6.94
C TYR A 120 16.39 -13.73 -6.34
N TYR A 121 16.58 -13.63 -5.02
CA TYR A 121 16.81 -12.35 -4.37
C TYR A 121 18.22 -11.81 -4.68
N SER A 122 18.27 -10.58 -5.19
CA SER A 122 19.52 -9.92 -5.61
C SER A 122 20.19 -9.06 -4.52
N GLY A 123 19.59 -8.97 -3.33
CA GLY A 123 20.09 -8.09 -2.26
C GLY A 123 19.50 -6.66 -2.29
N GLN A 124 18.55 -6.36 -3.16
CA GLN A 124 17.92 -5.03 -3.26
C GLN A 124 16.39 -5.13 -3.29
N VAL A 125 15.69 -4.15 -2.72
CA VAL A 125 14.23 -4.08 -2.67
C VAL A 125 13.71 -2.70 -3.09
N PRO A 126 12.48 -2.64 -3.65
CA PRO A 126 11.70 -3.76 -4.14
C PRO A 126 12.35 -4.40 -5.35
N GLN A 127 12.34 -5.73 -5.43
CA GLN A 127 12.78 -6.47 -6.61
C GLN A 127 11.58 -7.22 -7.19
N THR A 128 11.35 -7.08 -8.48
CA THR A 128 10.24 -7.72 -9.19
C THR A 128 10.75 -8.67 -10.25
N LEU A 129 10.20 -9.89 -10.28
CA LEU A 129 10.44 -10.87 -11.33
C LEU A 129 9.09 -11.39 -11.84
N LEU A 130 8.90 -11.37 -13.14
CA LEU A 130 7.74 -11.94 -13.79
C LEU A 130 8.15 -13.25 -14.47
N PHE A 131 7.53 -14.34 -14.08
CA PHE A 131 7.72 -15.65 -14.67
C PHE A 131 6.59 -15.96 -15.65
N ASP A 132 6.96 -16.53 -16.81
CA ASP A 132 5.99 -17.05 -17.77
C ASP A 132 5.41 -18.40 -17.34
N SER A 133 4.50 -18.96 -18.14
CA SER A 133 3.88 -20.27 -17.90
C SER A 133 4.85 -21.44 -17.95
N GLN A 134 6.03 -21.29 -18.57
CA GLN A 134 7.10 -22.27 -18.58
C GLN A 134 8.05 -22.13 -17.38
N GLY A 135 7.88 -21.10 -16.57
CA GLY A 135 8.74 -20.81 -15.42
C GLY A 135 10.03 -20.07 -15.73
N ASN A 136 10.15 -19.50 -16.95
CA ASN A 136 11.27 -18.63 -17.31
C ASN A 136 11.00 -17.20 -16.87
N ILE A 137 12.06 -16.44 -16.62
CA ILE A 137 11.94 -15.02 -16.26
C ILE A 137 11.70 -14.21 -17.54
N ALA A 138 10.49 -13.67 -17.68
CA ALA A 138 10.10 -12.82 -18.80
C ALA A 138 10.39 -11.31 -18.55
N TYR A 139 10.44 -10.89 -17.27
CA TYR A 139 10.78 -9.52 -16.88
C TYR A 139 11.42 -9.51 -15.50
N GLN A 140 12.38 -8.61 -15.30
CA GLN A 140 13.02 -8.36 -14.02
C GLN A 140 13.30 -6.87 -13.85
N SER A 141 13.09 -6.37 -12.63
CA SER A 141 13.43 -4.99 -12.27
C SER A 141 13.78 -4.85 -10.79
N ILE A 142 14.50 -3.77 -10.48
CA ILE A 142 14.86 -3.35 -9.12
C ILE A 142 14.35 -1.92 -8.94
N GLY A 143 13.90 -1.63 -7.72
CA GLY A 143 13.34 -0.33 -7.35
C GLY A 143 11.87 -0.18 -7.70
N ASN A 144 11.31 0.96 -7.29
CA ASN A 144 9.93 1.33 -7.58
C ASN A 144 9.79 1.66 -9.07
N ARG A 145 9.01 0.85 -9.82
CA ARG A 145 8.82 1.02 -11.26
C ARG A 145 7.43 1.57 -11.57
N PRO A 146 7.30 2.36 -12.63
CA PRO A 146 5.99 2.81 -13.11
C PRO A 146 5.05 1.63 -13.34
N ILE A 147 3.79 1.77 -12.93
CA ILE A 147 2.78 0.73 -13.11
C ILE A 147 2.66 0.25 -14.56
N THR A 148 2.77 1.19 -15.52
CA THR A 148 2.69 0.90 -16.96
C THR A 148 3.82 0.01 -17.46
N GLU A 149 5.01 0.11 -16.86
CA GLU A 149 6.15 -0.73 -17.22
C GLU A 149 5.90 -2.19 -16.84
N VAL A 150 5.52 -2.43 -15.59
CA VAL A 150 5.22 -3.78 -15.09
C VAL A 150 3.96 -4.34 -15.75
N GLU A 151 2.95 -3.50 -15.97
CA GLU A 151 1.73 -3.89 -16.68
C GLU A 151 2.01 -4.32 -18.11
N ASN A 152 2.83 -3.59 -18.84
CA ASN A 152 3.19 -3.95 -20.22
C ASN A 152 3.97 -5.28 -20.27
N ALA A 153 4.81 -5.56 -19.28
CA ALA A 153 5.46 -6.86 -19.16
C ALA A 153 4.44 -8.00 -18.95
N ILE A 154 3.43 -7.79 -18.09
CA ILE A 154 2.34 -8.76 -17.91
C ILE A 154 1.55 -8.92 -19.21
N ARG A 155 1.17 -7.81 -19.86
CA ARG A 155 0.39 -7.83 -21.10
C ARG A 155 1.10 -8.57 -22.22
N ALA A 156 2.42 -8.42 -22.30
CA ALA A 156 3.24 -9.13 -23.30
C ALA A 156 3.16 -10.66 -23.16
N LEU A 157 3.05 -11.21 -21.95
CA LEU A 157 2.85 -12.65 -21.74
C LEU A 157 1.56 -13.17 -22.37
N PHE A 158 0.53 -12.33 -22.46
CA PHE A 158 -0.78 -12.68 -23.01
C PHE A 158 -0.96 -12.14 -24.43
N HIS A 159 0.11 -11.69 -25.09
CA HIS A 159 0.08 -11.11 -26.45
C HIS A 159 -0.92 -9.94 -26.57
N LEU A 160 -1.10 -9.18 -25.51
CA LEU A 160 -1.95 -7.99 -25.50
C LEU A 160 -1.15 -6.74 -25.86
N ASP A 161 -1.80 -5.79 -26.54
CA ASP A 161 -1.18 -4.52 -26.89
C ASP A 161 -0.73 -3.77 -25.64
N PRO A 162 0.39 -3.04 -25.69
CA PRO A 162 0.83 -2.18 -24.59
C PRO A 162 -0.25 -1.16 -24.20
N VAL A 163 -0.24 -0.77 -22.93
CA VAL A 163 -1.14 0.29 -22.45
C VAL A 163 -0.79 1.60 -23.14
N PRO A 164 -1.76 2.28 -23.78
CA PRO A 164 -1.50 3.56 -24.42
C PRO A 164 -0.94 4.60 -23.43
N PRO A 165 0.01 5.43 -23.84
CA PRO A 165 0.54 6.51 -23.00
C PRO A 165 -0.58 7.43 -22.52
N GLY A 166 -0.62 7.73 -21.21
CA GLY A 166 -1.55 8.70 -20.63
C GLY A 166 -2.91 8.13 -20.16
N VAL A 167 -3.19 6.85 -20.38
CA VAL A 167 -4.49 6.24 -19.97
C VAL A 167 -4.56 5.89 -18.49
N ILE A 168 -3.45 5.72 -17.80
CA ILE A 168 -3.44 5.39 -16.39
C ILE A 168 -3.01 6.60 -15.57
N LYS A 169 -3.96 7.40 -15.13
CA LYS A 169 -3.80 8.16 -13.89
C LYS A 169 -4.00 7.15 -12.76
N ALA A 170 -2.93 6.77 -12.07
CA ALA A 170 -3.04 6.03 -10.82
C ALA A 170 -3.89 6.88 -9.88
N LYS A 171 -5.16 6.51 -9.68
CA LYS A 171 -5.93 7.07 -8.58
C LYS A 171 -5.27 6.58 -7.30
N PRO A 172 -4.92 7.49 -6.36
CA PRO A 172 -4.48 7.04 -5.04
C PRO A 172 -5.61 6.17 -4.46
N PHE A 173 -5.27 4.96 -4.04
CA PHE A 173 -6.22 3.95 -3.57
C PHE A 173 -6.96 4.40 -2.29
N ASN A 174 -6.45 5.43 -1.62
CA ASN A 174 -6.95 5.97 -0.35
C ASN A 174 -7.79 7.25 -0.49
N GLU A 175 -8.19 7.66 -1.68
CA GLU A 175 -9.24 8.67 -1.78
C GLU A 175 -10.57 8.02 -1.38
N ILE A 176 -10.92 8.17 -0.11
CA ILE A 176 -12.31 8.04 0.33
C ILE A 176 -13.08 9.10 -0.47
N GLN A 177 -13.71 8.68 -1.55
CA GLN A 177 -14.69 9.52 -2.23
C GLN A 177 -15.89 9.61 -1.31
N THR A 178 -15.82 10.53 -0.34
CA THR A 178 -17.01 10.99 0.33
C THR A 178 -17.83 11.68 -0.76
N GLY A 179 -18.96 11.09 -1.14
CA GLY A 179 -19.83 11.55 -2.24
C GLY A 179 -20.50 12.91 -2.01
N PHE A 180 -19.85 13.81 -1.30
CA PHE A 180 -20.23 15.17 -0.99
C PHE A 180 -19.43 16.24 -1.74
N SER A 181 -18.54 15.87 -2.65
CA SER A 181 -17.96 16.82 -3.58
C SER A 181 -19.02 17.17 -4.60
N ARG A 182 -19.78 18.25 -4.35
CA ARG A 182 -20.63 18.87 -5.37
C ARG A 182 -19.81 19.06 -6.65
N PRO A 183 -20.32 18.67 -7.81
CA PRO A 183 -19.71 19.05 -9.08
C PRO A 183 -19.54 20.57 -9.08
N ARG A 184 -18.32 21.05 -9.30
CA ARG A 184 -18.06 22.47 -9.44
C ARG A 184 -18.82 22.92 -10.68
N SER A 185 -19.89 23.74 -10.51
CA SER A 185 -20.62 24.35 -11.63
C SER A 185 -19.60 25.00 -12.59
N PRO A 186 -19.77 24.81 -13.90
CA PRO A 186 -18.91 25.52 -14.86
C PRO A 186 -18.98 27.02 -14.60
N ALA A 187 -17.82 27.66 -14.60
CA ALA A 187 -17.73 29.10 -14.46
C ALA A 187 -18.54 29.77 -15.56
N PRO A 188 -19.30 30.85 -15.25
CA PRO A 188 -20.02 31.59 -16.27
C PRO A 188 -19.02 32.13 -17.32
N PRO A 189 -19.43 32.18 -18.60
CA PRO A 189 -18.58 32.73 -19.64
C PRO A 189 -18.19 34.18 -19.29
N ALA A 190 -16.92 34.51 -19.49
CA ALA A 190 -16.41 35.86 -19.29
C ALA A 190 -17.20 36.81 -20.19
N GLU A 191 -17.97 37.72 -19.59
CA GLU A 191 -18.62 38.82 -20.29
C GLU A 191 -17.52 39.69 -20.93
N ALA A 192 -17.56 39.79 -22.27
CA ALA A 192 -16.75 40.76 -23.00
C ALA A 192 -17.16 42.16 -22.59
N GLN A 193 -16.29 42.87 -21.91
CA GLN A 193 -16.47 44.29 -21.64
C GLN A 193 -16.17 45.08 -22.91
N PRO A 194 -16.96 46.15 -23.17
CA PRO A 194 -16.88 46.96 -24.40
C PRO A 194 -15.61 47.79 -24.51
#